data_18ec036baa7a584cb1769c598ac8a865
#
_entry.id   18ec036baa7a584cb1769c598ac8a865
#
_cell.length_a   1.000
_cell.length_b   1.000
_cell.length_c   1.000
_cell.angle_alpha   90.00
_cell.angle_beta   90.00
_cell.angle_gamma   90.00
#
_symmetry.space_group_name_H-M   'P 1'
#
loop_
_entity.id
_entity.type
_entity.pdbx_description
1 polymer ?
#
loop_
_entity_poly.entity_id
_entity_poly.type
_entity_poly.pdbx_seq_one_letter_code
_entity_poly.pdbx_strand_id
1 'polypeptide(L)'
;MSLMGDGLKRVAGNKLELILYQLSSTPIRGILLGTGVTAVIQSSSATSVMVVGFVNSGMMKVRQAIGIVLGAILGTSVTGWIICLSDLSGGSGWVQLLSTATLTGIIAVIGIILRMFTKGQSTRHVGDILLGFAVLMYGMSAMSGAVSPLRESEAFIQVLTSFSNPLLGILVGLVFTSVLQSASAAIGILQALSVTGAISFGVALPIVMGIAIGAAVPVLLSALGANINGKRTAFVYLLIDILGVVIWGGIFYGVNAVVHFTFLGTTMTTVSIALMNTLFRLATVIALTPMIGLLEKIVCMLFPERDATPEEQDMDRLEARFLQHPALAIEQSRLVTCSMAQKAQMNLLDAMSLRHDYSDEGFERVEKLEGIVDRYEDRLGTYLVQITRRELLDRQNEDVSKFLHTITDFERISDHALNIAEACRELHEKDVAFSPEAEHELDVMESAIREIVSIAIRAFTENDLHLAGRVEPLEEIVDGLCDQLKSRHVGRLQQGVCTLKLGFVFNDLLTNYERVADHCSNIAVALIELESDVFDTHAYLNSVHELKSETFDRYYDEYQKKFAI
;
A
#
# COMPACT_ATOMS: atom_id res chain seq x y z
N MET A 1 14.52 -17.56 11.51
CA MET A 1 13.66 -17.20 10.36
C MET A 1 13.34 -15.71 10.34
N SER A 2 12.71 -15.16 11.39
CA SER A 2 12.33 -13.74 11.44
C SER A 2 13.51 -12.80 11.20
N LEU A 3 14.60 -12.92 11.96
CA LEU A 3 15.79 -12.05 11.81
C LEU A 3 16.39 -12.09 10.38
N MET A 4 16.44 -13.26 9.77
CA MET A 4 16.92 -13.43 8.39
C MET A 4 15.95 -12.79 7.39
N GLY A 5 14.65 -13.01 7.56
CA GLY A 5 13.61 -12.43 6.72
C GLY A 5 13.56 -10.90 6.82
N ASP A 6 13.67 -10.35 8.03
CA ASP A 6 13.70 -8.90 8.26
C ASP A 6 14.94 -8.25 7.63
N GLY A 7 16.11 -8.90 7.74
CA GLY A 7 17.33 -8.47 7.07
C GLY A 7 17.19 -8.47 5.54
N LEU A 8 16.63 -9.54 4.96
CA LEU A 8 16.35 -9.64 3.52
C LEU A 8 15.35 -8.57 3.05
N LYS A 9 14.29 -8.34 3.82
CA LYS A 9 13.30 -7.29 3.54
C LYS A 9 13.94 -5.90 3.52
N ARG A 10 14.82 -5.58 4.49
CA ARG A 10 15.51 -4.29 4.57
C ARG A 10 16.54 -4.10 3.45
N VAL A 11 17.26 -5.15 3.05
CA VAL A 11 18.20 -5.09 1.90
C VAL A 11 17.46 -4.92 0.57
N ALA A 12 16.34 -5.62 0.41
CA ALA A 12 15.48 -5.48 -0.78
C ALA A 12 14.76 -4.13 -0.84
N GLY A 13 14.59 -3.48 0.32
CA GLY A 13 13.99 -2.16 0.46
C GLY A 13 12.54 -2.08 -0.01
N ASN A 14 12.04 -0.86 -0.09
CA ASN A 14 10.67 -0.55 -0.55
C ASN A 14 10.41 -0.94 -2.02
N LYS A 15 11.46 -1.28 -2.77
CA LYS A 15 11.34 -1.71 -4.18
C LYS A 15 10.52 -2.99 -4.34
N LEU A 16 10.56 -3.91 -3.35
CA LEU A 16 9.78 -5.16 -3.39
C LEU A 16 8.26 -4.90 -3.41
N GLU A 17 7.81 -3.94 -2.63
CA GLU A 17 6.41 -3.56 -2.52
C GLU A 17 5.92 -2.89 -3.81
N LEU A 18 6.71 -1.97 -4.35
CA LEU A 18 6.47 -1.32 -5.64
C LEU A 18 6.47 -2.31 -6.81
N ILE A 19 7.39 -3.29 -6.79
CA ILE A 19 7.47 -4.35 -7.80
C ILE A 19 6.22 -5.23 -7.77
N LEU A 20 5.73 -5.60 -6.58
CA LEU A 20 4.48 -6.36 -6.44
C LEU A 20 3.29 -5.60 -7.04
N TYR A 21 3.22 -4.31 -6.80
CA TYR A 21 2.15 -3.47 -7.33
C TYR A 21 2.24 -3.30 -8.85
N GLN A 22 3.41 -2.92 -9.39
CA GLN A 22 3.56 -2.56 -10.80
C GLN A 22 3.56 -3.75 -11.77
N LEU A 23 4.08 -4.92 -11.35
CA LEU A 23 4.28 -6.07 -12.23
C LEU A 23 3.20 -7.14 -12.15
N SER A 24 2.17 -6.99 -11.31
CA SER A 24 1.09 -7.98 -11.13
C SER A 24 0.04 -8.02 -12.24
N SER A 25 0.31 -7.47 -13.42
CA SER A 25 -0.65 -7.29 -14.51
C SER A 25 -1.28 -8.59 -15.05
N THR A 26 -0.59 -9.74 -14.93
CA THR A 26 -1.11 -11.04 -15.35
C THR A 26 -0.97 -12.09 -14.24
N PRO A 27 -1.87 -13.11 -14.16
CA PRO A 27 -1.80 -14.14 -13.13
C PRO A 27 -0.45 -14.88 -13.07
N ILE A 28 0.14 -15.20 -14.22
CA ILE A 28 1.43 -15.90 -14.28
C ILE A 28 2.57 -15.03 -13.72
N ARG A 29 2.60 -13.74 -14.07
CA ARG A 29 3.56 -12.80 -13.48
C ARG A 29 3.34 -12.66 -11.98
N GLY A 30 2.07 -12.65 -11.54
CA GLY A 30 1.72 -12.68 -10.12
C GLY A 30 2.28 -13.90 -9.39
N ILE A 31 2.18 -15.11 -9.97
CA ILE A 31 2.74 -16.34 -9.40
C ILE A 31 4.27 -16.24 -9.27
N LEU A 32 4.96 -15.83 -10.32
CA LEU A 32 6.42 -15.68 -10.28
C LEU A 32 6.86 -14.64 -9.24
N LEU A 33 6.17 -13.51 -9.19
CA LEU A 33 6.42 -12.45 -8.20
C LEU A 33 6.16 -12.93 -6.78
N GLY A 34 5.01 -13.53 -6.52
CA GLY A 34 4.65 -14.07 -5.22
C GLY A 34 5.66 -15.11 -4.74
N THR A 35 6.13 -15.99 -5.64
CA THR A 35 7.17 -16.97 -5.34
C THR A 35 8.48 -16.29 -4.98
N GLY A 36 8.94 -15.34 -5.80
CA GLY A 36 10.20 -14.62 -5.58
C GLY A 36 10.19 -13.79 -4.30
N VAL A 37 9.12 -13.01 -4.09
CA VAL A 37 8.96 -12.19 -2.88
C VAL A 37 8.92 -13.05 -1.62
N THR A 38 8.15 -14.14 -1.63
CA THR A 38 8.07 -15.05 -0.48
C THR A 38 9.40 -15.77 -0.23
N ALA A 39 10.13 -16.16 -1.27
CA ALA A 39 11.46 -16.74 -1.13
C ALA A 39 12.45 -15.76 -0.48
N VAL A 40 12.35 -14.46 -0.80
CA VAL A 40 13.15 -13.40 -0.19
C VAL A 40 12.70 -13.10 1.24
N ILE A 41 11.41 -12.81 1.45
CA ILE A 41 10.87 -12.45 2.78
C ILE A 41 10.87 -13.66 3.74
N GLN A 42 10.92 -14.90 3.23
CA GLN A 42 10.83 -16.15 3.99
C GLN A 42 9.50 -16.30 4.76
N SER A 43 8.45 -15.62 4.32
CA SER A 43 7.12 -15.62 4.96
C SER A 43 6.01 -15.45 3.93
N SER A 44 5.29 -16.52 3.63
CA SER A 44 4.11 -16.47 2.77
C SER A 44 2.95 -15.71 3.42
N SER A 45 2.82 -15.80 4.74
CA SER A 45 1.81 -15.05 5.48
C SER A 45 2.05 -13.54 5.36
N ALA A 46 3.30 -13.07 5.53
CA ALA A 46 3.63 -11.66 5.37
C ALA A 46 3.36 -11.16 3.95
N THR A 47 3.77 -11.92 2.92
CA THR A 47 3.48 -11.60 1.52
C THR A 47 1.97 -11.52 1.27
N SER A 48 1.20 -12.48 1.78
CA SER A 48 -0.25 -12.52 1.56
C SER A 48 -0.99 -11.43 2.34
N VAL A 49 -0.57 -11.09 3.56
CA VAL A 49 -1.11 -9.94 4.33
C VAL A 49 -0.88 -8.63 3.59
N MET A 50 0.30 -8.44 2.99
CA MET A 50 0.60 -7.28 2.15
C MET A 50 -0.33 -7.22 0.94
N VAL A 51 -0.55 -8.35 0.26
CA VAL A 51 -1.48 -8.45 -0.88
C VAL A 51 -2.93 -8.19 -0.46
N VAL A 52 -3.36 -8.68 0.70
CA VAL A 52 -4.67 -8.33 1.30
C VAL A 52 -4.78 -6.82 1.48
N GLY A 53 -3.73 -6.17 1.95
CA GLY A 53 -3.66 -4.72 2.08
C GLY A 53 -3.80 -4.00 0.73
N PHE A 54 -3.06 -4.43 -0.31
CA PHE A 54 -3.16 -3.85 -1.66
C PHE A 54 -4.56 -3.96 -2.27
N VAL A 55 -5.22 -5.09 -2.05
CA VAL A 55 -6.60 -5.27 -2.53
C VAL A 55 -7.58 -4.43 -1.72
N ASN A 56 -7.38 -4.35 -0.40
CA ASN A 56 -8.21 -3.57 0.50
C ASN A 56 -8.18 -2.06 0.15
N SER A 57 -7.03 -1.55 -0.24
CA SER A 57 -6.85 -0.16 -0.69
C SER A 57 -7.25 0.08 -2.15
N GLY A 58 -7.74 -0.93 -2.86
CA GLY A 58 -8.13 -0.80 -4.27
C GLY A 58 -6.96 -0.70 -5.26
N MET A 59 -5.71 -0.81 -4.79
CA MET A 59 -4.52 -0.80 -5.65
C MET A 59 -4.44 -2.04 -6.55
N MET A 60 -5.03 -3.15 -6.12
CA MET A 60 -4.95 -4.43 -6.82
C MET A 60 -6.33 -5.10 -6.88
N LYS A 61 -6.66 -5.69 -8.02
CA LYS A 61 -7.88 -6.49 -8.15
C LYS A 61 -7.70 -7.85 -7.49
N VAL A 62 -8.78 -8.43 -6.94
CA VAL A 62 -8.80 -9.76 -6.32
C VAL A 62 -8.18 -10.81 -7.26
N ARG A 63 -8.47 -10.76 -8.55
CA ARG A 63 -7.92 -11.68 -9.56
C ARG A 63 -6.40 -11.66 -9.67
N GLN A 64 -5.79 -10.48 -9.56
CA GLN A 64 -4.32 -10.33 -9.56
C GLN A 64 -3.72 -10.89 -8.27
N ALA A 65 -4.38 -10.60 -7.13
CA ALA A 65 -4.00 -11.10 -5.82
C ALA A 65 -3.97 -12.63 -5.76
N ILE A 66 -4.94 -13.32 -6.38
CA ILE A 66 -4.97 -14.80 -6.44
C ILE A 66 -3.67 -15.35 -7.03
N GLY A 67 -3.16 -14.74 -8.11
CA GLY A 67 -1.88 -15.13 -8.70
C GLY A 67 -0.70 -14.99 -7.74
N ILE A 68 -0.61 -13.88 -7.02
CA ILE A 68 0.47 -13.65 -6.07
C ILE A 68 0.36 -14.59 -4.86
N VAL A 69 -0.84 -14.86 -4.38
CA VAL A 69 -1.09 -15.82 -3.28
C VAL A 69 -0.66 -17.23 -3.68
N LEU A 70 -1.01 -17.69 -4.89
CA LEU A 70 -0.54 -18.98 -5.44
C LEU A 70 1.00 -19.04 -5.46
N GLY A 71 1.64 -17.96 -5.90
CA GLY A 71 3.10 -17.84 -5.87
C GLY A 71 3.67 -17.84 -4.46
N ALA A 72 3.06 -17.12 -3.53
CA ALA A 72 3.50 -17.07 -2.13
C ALA A 72 3.46 -18.46 -1.47
N ILE A 73 2.43 -19.24 -1.75
CA ILE A 73 2.31 -20.63 -1.29
C ILE A 73 3.47 -21.48 -1.81
N LEU A 74 3.84 -21.35 -3.08
CA LEU A 74 4.97 -22.06 -3.68
C LEU A 74 6.32 -21.58 -3.08
N GLY A 75 6.47 -20.27 -2.89
CA GLY A 75 7.70 -19.67 -2.34
C GLY A 75 8.07 -20.16 -0.93
N THR A 76 7.08 -20.60 -0.15
CA THR A 76 7.32 -21.21 1.18
C THR A 76 8.19 -22.46 1.08
N SER A 77 8.16 -23.18 -0.04
CA SER A 77 8.96 -24.41 -0.23
C SER A 77 10.46 -24.13 -0.20
N VAL A 78 10.90 -22.93 -0.61
CA VAL A 78 12.32 -22.53 -0.61
C VAL A 78 12.93 -22.63 0.80
N THR A 79 12.16 -22.32 1.83
CA THR A 79 12.63 -22.42 3.22
C THR A 79 12.97 -23.85 3.61
N GLY A 80 12.16 -24.84 3.19
CA GLY A 80 12.47 -26.26 3.43
C GLY A 80 13.81 -26.68 2.82
N TRP A 81 14.15 -26.17 1.64
CA TRP A 81 15.45 -26.42 1.01
C TRP A 81 16.60 -25.72 1.71
N ILE A 82 16.39 -24.50 2.21
CA ILE A 82 17.41 -23.81 3.04
C ILE A 82 17.72 -24.64 4.29
N ILE A 83 16.71 -25.24 4.93
CA ILE A 83 16.88 -26.11 6.10
C ILE A 83 17.68 -27.38 5.75
N CYS A 84 17.49 -27.94 4.55
CA CYS A 84 18.27 -29.10 4.11
C CYS A 84 19.79 -28.85 4.08
N LEU A 85 20.22 -27.58 4.00
CA LEU A 85 21.64 -27.24 4.09
C LEU A 85 22.25 -27.64 5.46
N SER A 86 21.41 -27.78 6.51
CA SER A 86 21.86 -28.23 7.84
C SER A 86 22.31 -29.70 7.87
N ASP A 87 21.83 -30.49 6.90
CA ASP A 87 22.10 -31.95 6.83
C ASP A 87 23.33 -32.32 5.96
N LEU A 88 24.01 -31.30 5.41
CA LEU A 88 25.28 -31.54 4.68
C LEU A 88 26.38 -31.95 5.64
N SER A 89 26.29 -33.18 6.15
CA SER A 89 27.34 -33.81 6.97
C SER A 89 28.44 -34.34 6.05
N GLY A 90 29.62 -33.72 6.16
CA GLY A 90 30.75 -33.99 5.28
C GLY A 90 31.41 -35.36 5.49
N GLY A 91 31.98 -35.86 4.40
CA GLY A 91 32.88 -37.00 4.38
C GLY A 91 34.20 -36.72 5.13
N SER A 92 35.10 -37.70 5.16
CA SER A 92 36.40 -37.67 5.90
C SER A 92 37.40 -36.65 5.32
N GLY A 93 38.26 -36.08 6.18
CA GLY A 93 39.37 -35.21 5.81
C GLY A 93 39.04 -33.72 5.74
N TRP A 94 39.58 -33.00 4.75
CA TRP A 94 39.36 -31.56 4.53
C TRP A 94 37.86 -31.16 4.44
N VAL A 95 37.02 -32.12 4.13
CA VAL A 95 35.55 -31.94 4.07
C VAL A 95 34.95 -31.76 5.48
N GLN A 96 35.61 -32.18 6.55
CA GLN A 96 35.17 -31.88 7.93
C GLN A 96 35.27 -30.38 8.27
N LEU A 97 36.22 -29.64 7.67
CA LEU A 97 36.28 -28.18 7.79
C LEU A 97 35.07 -27.47 7.11
N LEU A 98 34.43 -28.17 6.20
CA LEU A 98 33.18 -27.75 5.54
C LEU A 98 31.95 -28.32 6.24
N SER A 99 32.08 -28.87 7.46
CA SER A 99 30.93 -29.33 8.24
C SER A 99 29.96 -28.18 8.47
N THR A 100 28.67 -28.47 8.50
CA THR A 100 27.60 -27.48 8.72
C THR A 100 27.84 -26.65 9.97
N ALA A 101 28.37 -27.25 11.04
CA ALA A 101 28.71 -26.55 12.29
C ALA A 101 29.82 -25.51 12.09
N THR A 102 30.88 -25.86 11.35
CA THR A 102 32.02 -24.96 11.08
C THR A 102 31.60 -23.83 10.16
N LEU A 103 30.90 -24.16 9.06
CA LEU A 103 30.36 -23.15 8.13
C LEU A 103 29.39 -22.18 8.84
N THR A 104 28.52 -22.70 9.68
CA THR A 104 27.59 -21.89 10.47
C THR A 104 28.34 -20.95 11.41
N GLY A 105 29.42 -21.44 12.07
CA GLY A 105 30.28 -20.61 12.92
C GLY A 105 30.98 -19.50 12.13
N ILE A 106 31.56 -19.82 10.97
CA ILE A 106 32.20 -18.81 10.08
C ILE A 106 31.18 -17.76 9.62
N ILE A 107 30.04 -18.20 9.17
CA ILE A 107 28.96 -17.30 8.73
C ILE A 107 28.52 -16.39 9.89
N ALA A 108 28.40 -16.92 11.12
CA ALA A 108 28.05 -16.13 12.29
C ALA A 108 29.11 -15.05 12.58
N VAL A 109 30.41 -15.41 12.54
CA VAL A 109 31.50 -14.46 12.76
C VAL A 109 31.50 -13.36 11.69
N ILE A 110 31.36 -13.72 10.42
CA ILE A 110 31.25 -12.74 9.33
C ILE A 110 30.02 -11.84 9.55
N GLY A 111 28.88 -12.40 9.92
CA GLY A 111 27.66 -11.65 10.21
C GLY A 111 27.84 -10.63 11.35
N ILE A 112 28.51 -11.02 12.45
CA ILE A 112 28.84 -10.15 13.57
C ILE A 112 29.76 -9.01 13.11
N ILE A 113 30.83 -9.33 12.36
CA ILE A 113 31.79 -8.34 11.86
C ILE A 113 31.07 -7.32 10.98
N LEU A 114 30.24 -7.76 10.02
CA LEU A 114 29.49 -6.86 9.15
C LEU A 114 28.50 -5.98 9.94
N ARG A 115 27.85 -6.54 10.94
CA ARG A 115 26.89 -5.79 11.75
C ARG A 115 27.54 -4.75 12.65
N MET A 116 28.66 -5.10 13.31
CA MET A 116 29.27 -4.26 14.35
C MET A 116 30.31 -3.27 13.80
N PHE A 117 31.07 -3.65 12.79
CA PHE A 117 32.24 -2.89 12.34
C PHE A 117 32.03 -2.12 11.03
N THR A 118 30.88 -2.26 10.34
CA THR A 118 30.59 -1.49 9.13
C THR A 118 29.68 -0.31 9.41
N LYS A 119 29.89 0.80 8.68
CA LYS A 119 29.07 2.03 8.80
C LYS A 119 27.85 2.04 7.88
N GLY A 120 27.89 1.26 6.80
CA GLY A 120 26.81 1.23 5.79
C GLY A 120 25.59 0.45 6.29
N GLN A 121 24.39 1.04 6.24
CA GLN A 121 23.14 0.38 6.66
C GLN A 121 22.88 -0.91 5.87
N SER A 122 23.05 -0.89 4.54
CA SER A 122 22.87 -2.08 3.69
C SER A 122 23.80 -3.22 4.09
N THR A 123 25.06 -2.93 4.41
CA THR A 123 26.04 -3.95 4.85
C THR A 123 25.70 -4.52 6.23
N ARG A 124 25.16 -3.71 7.14
CA ARG A 124 24.66 -4.18 8.45
C ARG A 124 23.48 -5.13 8.28
N HIS A 125 22.56 -4.85 7.36
CA HIS A 125 21.44 -5.76 7.07
C HIS A 125 21.90 -7.07 6.47
N VAL A 126 22.95 -7.08 5.63
CA VAL A 126 23.60 -8.34 5.20
C VAL A 126 24.16 -9.11 6.40
N GLY A 127 24.74 -8.41 7.37
CA GLY A 127 25.16 -9.02 8.65
C GLY A 127 23.99 -9.67 9.40
N ASP A 128 22.83 -9.02 9.46
CA ASP A 128 21.61 -9.56 10.08
C ASP A 128 21.11 -10.83 9.37
N ILE A 129 21.17 -10.86 8.01
CA ILE A 129 20.82 -12.04 7.22
C ILE A 129 21.74 -13.23 7.58
N LEU A 130 23.05 -13.01 7.59
CA LEU A 130 24.01 -14.06 7.90
C LEU A 130 23.87 -14.56 9.33
N LEU A 131 23.64 -13.66 10.30
CA LEU A 131 23.37 -14.03 11.68
C LEU A 131 22.08 -14.82 11.81
N GLY A 132 21.00 -14.37 11.16
CA GLY A 132 19.71 -15.06 11.15
C GLY A 132 19.82 -16.47 10.54
N PHE A 133 20.60 -16.63 9.47
CA PHE A 133 20.91 -17.94 8.88
C PHE A 133 21.70 -18.82 9.86
N ALA A 134 22.74 -18.29 10.50
CA ALA A 134 23.54 -19.03 11.46
C ALA A 134 22.70 -19.49 12.68
N VAL A 135 21.85 -18.61 13.23
CA VAL A 135 20.94 -18.97 14.33
C VAL A 135 19.94 -20.04 13.89
N LEU A 136 19.43 -19.96 12.65
CA LEU A 136 18.53 -20.97 12.09
C LEU A 136 19.22 -22.34 12.02
N MET A 137 20.43 -22.41 11.46
CA MET A 137 21.17 -23.67 11.31
C MET A 137 21.53 -24.26 12.66
N TYR A 138 21.99 -23.45 13.61
CA TYR A 138 22.27 -23.88 14.97
C TYR A 138 21.00 -24.39 15.68
N GLY A 139 19.91 -23.67 15.57
CA GLY A 139 18.61 -24.04 16.13
C GLY A 139 18.09 -25.37 15.56
N MET A 140 18.25 -25.60 14.25
CA MET A 140 17.90 -26.88 13.61
C MET A 140 18.74 -28.03 14.17
N SER A 141 20.06 -27.85 14.28
CA SER A 141 20.96 -28.84 14.86
C SER A 141 20.63 -29.16 16.32
N ALA A 142 20.36 -28.11 17.13
CA ALA A 142 19.98 -28.27 18.53
C ALA A 142 18.63 -28.99 18.67
N MET A 143 17.66 -28.67 17.82
CA MET A 143 16.34 -29.30 17.81
C MET A 143 16.43 -30.77 17.39
N SER A 144 17.20 -31.09 16.34
CA SER A 144 17.44 -32.46 15.91
C SER A 144 18.12 -33.27 17.01
N GLY A 145 19.10 -32.67 17.70
CA GLY A 145 19.76 -33.31 18.85
C GLY A 145 18.81 -33.56 20.02
N ALA A 146 17.94 -32.62 20.34
CA ALA A 146 16.97 -32.75 21.43
C ALA A 146 15.92 -33.85 21.18
N VAL A 147 15.51 -34.06 19.91
CA VAL A 147 14.49 -35.08 19.56
C VAL A 147 15.12 -36.46 19.26
N SER A 148 16.44 -36.53 19.04
CA SER A 148 17.13 -37.79 18.73
C SER A 148 16.86 -38.92 19.75
N PRO A 149 16.86 -38.69 21.09
CA PRO A 149 16.55 -39.72 22.09
C PRO A 149 15.12 -40.28 21.97
N LEU A 150 14.17 -39.54 21.39
CA LEU A 150 12.79 -39.99 21.19
C LEU A 150 12.69 -41.15 20.19
N ARG A 151 13.73 -41.39 19.40
CA ARG A 151 13.79 -42.49 18.45
C ARG A 151 13.60 -43.87 19.13
N GLU A 152 14.03 -43.98 20.39
CA GLU A 152 13.95 -45.24 21.16
C GLU A 152 12.71 -45.33 22.03
N SER A 153 11.87 -44.27 22.04
CA SER A 153 10.64 -44.23 22.85
C SER A 153 9.47 -44.89 22.12
N GLU A 154 9.05 -46.08 22.59
CA GLU A 154 7.91 -46.79 22.03
C GLU A 154 6.62 -45.96 22.09
N ALA A 155 6.40 -45.22 23.18
CA ALA A 155 5.22 -44.33 23.32
C ALA A 155 5.23 -43.22 22.27
N PHE A 156 6.39 -42.64 21.98
CA PHE A 156 6.53 -41.62 20.95
C PHE A 156 6.24 -42.18 19.55
N ILE A 157 6.79 -43.36 19.24
CA ILE A 157 6.55 -44.05 17.96
C ILE A 157 5.07 -44.40 17.79
N GLN A 158 4.39 -44.89 18.85
CA GLN A 158 2.95 -45.19 18.81
C GLN A 158 2.09 -43.93 18.54
N VAL A 159 2.42 -42.83 19.18
CA VAL A 159 1.73 -41.56 18.94
C VAL A 159 1.93 -41.08 17.49
N LEU A 160 3.17 -41.14 16.98
CA LEU A 160 3.48 -40.76 15.60
C LEU A 160 2.79 -41.65 14.57
N THR A 161 2.73 -42.96 14.81
CA THR A 161 2.06 -43.89 13.89
C THR A 161 0.55 -43.68 13.85
N SER A 162 -0.07 -43.14 14.92
CA SER A 162 -1.47 -42.76 14.92
C SER A 162 -1.77 -41.66 13.90
N PHE A 163 -0.81 -40.81 13.57
CA PHE A 163 -0.93 -39.75 12.58
C PHE A 163 -0.86 -40.24 11.12
N SER A 164 -0.62 -41.54 10.91
CA SER A 164 -0.78 -42.18 9.59
C SER A 164 -2.25 -42.19 9.12
N ASN A 165 -3.20 -42.02 10.05
CA ASN A 165 -4.59 -41.74 9.69
C ASN A 165 -4.64 -40.35 9.00
N PRO A 166 -5.09 -40.26 7.73
CA PRO A 166 -5.06 -39.02 6.98
C PRO A 166 -5.77 -37.85 7.67
N LEU A 167 -6.92 -38.09 8.28
CA LEU A 167 -7.69 -37.04 8.94
C LEU A 167 -7.00 -36.53 10.20
N LEU A 168 -6.44 -37.43 11.01
CA LEU A 168 -5.70 -37.05 12.22
C LEU A 168 -4.40 -36.31 11.87
N GLY A 169 -3.66 -36.79 10.88
CA GLY A 169 -2.43 -36.12 10.44
C GLY A 169 -2.69 -34.70 9.90
N ILE A 170 -3.74 -34.52 9.10
CA ILE A 170 -4.16 -33.20 8.61
C ILE A 170 -4.57 -32.29 9.78
N LEU A 171 -5.37 -32.80 10.73
CA LEU A 171 -5.80 -32.02 11.89
C LEU A 171 -4.62 -31.57 12.75
N VAL A 172 -3.68 -32.47 13.02
CA VAL A 172 -2.46 -32.15 13.80
C VAL A 172 -1.63 -31.11 13.08
N GLY A 173 -1.37 -31.27 11.78
CA GLY A 173 -0.64 -30.29 10.99
C GLY A 173 -1.29 -28.91 10.98
N LEU A 174 -2.63 -28.88 10.83
CA LEU A 174 -3.44 -27.66 10.86
C LEU A 174 -3.33 -26.95 12.20
N VAL A 175 -3.65 -27.64 13.31
CA VAL A 175 -3.65 -27.04 14.66
C VAL A 175 -2.23 -26.57 15.02
N PHE A 176 -1.24 -27.39 14.77
CA PHE A 176 0.16 -27.07 15.05
C PHE A 176 0.63 -25.81 14.32
N THR A 177 0.34 -25.71 13.03
CA THR A 177 0.72 -24.54 12.24
C THR A 177 -0.10 -23.30 12.62
N SER A 178 -1.36 -23.47 12.95
CA SER A 178 -2.21 -22.36 13.43
C SER A 178 -1.69 -21.75 14.74
N VAL A 179 -1.18 -22.57 15.65
CA VAL A 179 -0.56 -22.11 16.90
C VAL A 179 0.78 -21.44 16.63
N LEU A 180 1.65 -22.06 15.80
CA LEU A 180 2.96 -21.51 15.44
C LEU A 180 2.86 -20.27 14.55
N GLN A 181 1.76 -20.09 13.84
CA GLN A 181 1.54 -19.04 12.85
C GLN A 181 2.62 -18.98 11.75
N SER A 182 3.30 -20.11 11.50
CA SER A 182 4.42 -20.22 10.54
C SER A 182 4.49 -21.61 9.94
N ALA A 183 4.11 -21.72 8.66
CA ALA A 183 4.25 -22.98 7.91
C ALA A 183 5.71 -23.41 7.76
N SER A 184 6.61 -22.46 7.55
CA SER A 184 8.05 -22.74 7.43
C SER A 184 8.63 -23.32 8.71
N ALA A 185 8.23 -22.80 9.88
CA ALA A 185 8.64 -23.34 11.17
C ALA A 185 8.06 -24.76 11.39
N ALA A 186 6.79 -24.97 11.04
CA ALA A 186 6.16 -26.30 11.16
C ALA A 186 6.85 -27.35 10.28
N ILE A 187 7.16 -27.03 9.02
CA ILE A 187 7.94 -27.91 8.14
C ILE A 187 9.33 -28.16 8.72
N GLY A 188 10.01 -27.13 9.24
CA GLY A 188 11.33 -27.28 9.87
C GLY A 188 11.31 -28.22 11.08
N ILE A 189 10.28 -28.15 11.92
CA ILE A 189 10.10 -29.08 13.05
C ILE A 189 9.87 -30.52 12.54
N LEU A 190 9.03 -30.69 11.49
CA LEU A 190 8.81 -32.00 10.89
C LEU A 190 10.13 -32.58 10.29
N GLN A 191 10.94 -31.72 9.66
CA GLN A 191 12.26 -32.10 9.15
C GLN A 191 13.23 -32.49 10.29
N ALA A 192 13.23 -31.73 11.40
CA ALA A 192 14.03 -32.11 12.56
C ALA A 192 13.59 -33.45 13.17
N LEU A 193 12.28 -33.69 13.26
CA LEU A 193 11.75 -34.98 13.74
C LEU A 193 12.10 -36.15 12.81
N SER A 194 12.28 -35.92 11.51
CA SER A 194 12.64 -36.97 10.57
C SER A 194 14.00 -37.62 10.89
N VAL A 195 14.91 -36.91 11.58
CA VAL A 195 16.20 -37.42 12.04
C VAL A 195 16.02 -38.61 13.00
N THR A 196 14.89 -38.69 13.71
CA THR A 196 14.57 -39.85 14.57
C THR A 196 14.39 -41.15 13.77
N GLY A 197 14.14 -41.09 12.46
CA GLY A 197 13.79 -42.23 11.60
C GLY A 197 12.37 -42.77 11.84
N ALA A 198 11.59 -42.15 12.72
CA ALA A 198 10.20 -42.53 13.02
C ALA A 198 9.18 -41.94 12.07
N ILE A 199 9.57 -40.92 11.31
CA ILE A 199 8.65 -40.25 10.34
C ILE A 199 8.65 -41.04 9.04
N SER A 200 7.58 -41.75 8.75
CA SER A 200 7.36 -42.40 7.45
C SER A 200 6.62 -41.45 6.47
N PHE A 201 6.62 -41.80 5.18
CA PHE A 201 5.86 -41.04 4.15
C PHE A 201 4.37 -40.96 4.52
N GLY A 202 3.79 -42.06 5.02
CA GLY A 202 2.37 -42.09 5.41
C GLY A 202 2.03 -41.19 6.59
N VAL A 203 3.01 -40.86 7.45
CA VAL A 203 2.86 -39.89 8.55
C VAL A 203 3.10 -38.47 8.07
N ALA A 204 4.17 -38.26 7.27
CA ALA A 204 4.57 -36.93 6.83
C ALA A 204 3.57 -36.27 5.90
N LEU A 205 3.01 -37.01 4.93
CA LEU A 205 2.14 -36.45 3.91
C LEU A 205 0.89 -35.77 4.50
N PRO A 206 0.08 -36.42 5.36
CA PRO A 206 -1.12 -35.77 5.90
C PRO A 206 -0.77 -34.59 6.82
N ILE A 207 0.35 -34.65 7.56
CA ILE A 207 0.81 -33.52 8.38
C ILE A 207 1.17 -32.34 7.49
N VAL A 208 1.91 -32.54 6.36
CA VAL A 208 2.24 -31.47 5.41
C VAL A 208 0.99 -30.86 4.79
N MET A 209 -0.02 -31.66 4.46
CA MET A 209 -1.31 -31.18 3.99
C MET A 209 -2.02 -30.31 5.05
N GLY A 210 -1.98 -30.72 6.32
CA GLY A 210 -2.52 -29.94 7.42
C GLY A 210 -1.76 -28.62 7.65
N ILE A 211 -0.42 -28.66 7.55
CA ILE A 211 0.45 -27.46 7.63
C ILE A 211 0.04 -26.45 6.55
N ALA A 212 -0.29 -26.91 5.35
CA ALA A 212 -0.73 -26.03 4.29
C ALA A 212 -1.99 -25.23 4.71
N ILE A 213 -3.04 -25.93 5.16
CA ILE A 213 -4.29 -25.27 5.60
C ILE A 213 -4.06 -24.33 6.78
N GLY A 214 -3.24 -24.76 7.76
CA GLY A 214 -2.94 -23.94 8.96
C GLY A 214 -2.19 -22.65 8.64
N ALA A 215 -1.47 -22.60 7.52
CA ALA A 215 -0.77 -21.41 7.05
C ALA A 215 -1.71 -20.24 6.69
N ALA A 216 -2.98 -20.52 6.40
CA ALA A 216 -3.96 -19.49 6.10
C ALA A 216 -4.42 -18.70 7.35
N VAL A 217 -4.28 -19.25 8.56
CA VAL A 217 -4.82 -18.65 9.80
C VAL A 217 -4.28 -17.24 10.05
N PRO A 218 -2.97 -16.94 9.98
CA PRO A 218 -2.47 -15.58 10.15
C PRO A 218 -3.03 -14.59 9.13
N VAL A 219 -3.24 -15.04 7.89
CA VAL A 219 -3.78 -14.20 6.80
C VAL A 219 -5.26 -13.90 7.05
N LEU A 220 -6.03 -14.89 7.51
CA LEU A 220 -7.44 -14.69 7.88
C LEU A 220 -7.58 -13.73 9.07
N LEU A 221 -6.74 -13.88 10.10
CA LEU A 221 -6.73 -12.98 11.25
C LEU A 221 -6.41 -11.54 10.83
N SER A 222 -5.49 -11.36 9.89
CA SER A 222 -5.14 -10.03 9.37
C SER A 222 -6.30 -9.36 8.61
N ALA A 223 -7.23 -10.13 8.09
CA ALA A 223 -8.36 -9.62 7.31
C ALA A 223 -9.61 -9.32 8.15
N LEU A 224 -9.59 -9.52 9.48
CA LEU A 224 -10.76 -9.27 10.33
C LEU A 224 -11.30 -7.84 10.26
N GLY A 225 -10.41 -6.85 10.10
CA GLY A 225 -10.76 -5.43 9.91
C GLY A 225 -10.77 -4.95 8.47
N ALA A 226 -10.57 -5.84 7.48
CA ALA A 226 -10.49 -5.46 6.08
C ALA A 226 -11.88 -5.25 5.45
N ASN A 227 -11.92 -4.48 4.36
CA ASN A 227 -13.10 -4.39 3.51
C ASN A 227 -13.42 -5.74 2.83
N ILE A 228 -14.48 -5.79 2.05
CA ILE A 228 -14.95 -7.01 1.40
C ILE A 228 -13.88 -7.64 0.50
N ASN A 229 -13.14 -6.82 -0.27
CA ASN A 229 -12.14 -7.32 -1.20
C ASN A 229 -10.89 -7.85 -0.48
N GLY A 230 -10.49 -7.22 0.63
CA GLY A 230 -9.45 -7.75 1.52
C GLY A 230 -9.85 -9.10 2.14
N LYS A 231 -11.09 -9.24 2.60
CA LYS A 231 -11.65 -10.52 3.11
C LYS A 231 -11.69 -11.59 2.03
N ARG A 232 -12.13 -11.26 0.81
CA ARG A 232 -12.09 -12.14 -0.38
C ARG A 232 -10.69 -12.68 -0.60
N THR A 233 -9.68 -11.80 -0.57
CA THR A 233 -8.27 -12.17 -0.81
C THR A 233 -7.71 -13.09 0.27
N ALA A 234 -8.00 -12.83 1.54
CA ALA A 234 -7.57 -13.69 2.64
C ALA A 234 -8.25 -15.06 2.58
N PHE A 235 -9.54 -15.10 2.23
CA PHE A 235 -10.28 -16.35 2.10
C PHE A 235 -9.81 -17.18 0.91
N VAL A 236 -9.34 -16.55 -0.17
CA VAL A 236 -8.71 -17.24 -1.31
C VAL A 236 -7.50 -18.06 -0.87
N TYR A 237 -6.66 -17.56 0.04
CA TYR A 237 -5.52 -18.33 0.56
C TYR A 237 -6.01 -19.65 1.18
N LEU A 238 -6.98 -19.59 2.07
CA LEU A 238 -7.57 -20.78 2.70
C LEU A 238 -8.19 -21.72 1.64
N LEU A 239 -8.92 -21.17 0.68
CA LEU A 239 -9.61 -21.94 -0.36
C LEU A 239 -8.60 -22.70 -1.25
N ILE A 240 -7.48 -22.09 -1.61
CA ILE A 240 -6.40 -22.72 -2.38
C ILE A 240 -5.84 -23.93 -1.63
N ASP A 241 -5.51 -23.77 -0.34
CA ASP A 241 -4.93 -24.84 0.45
C ASP A 241 -5.94 -25.98 0.70
N ILE A 242 -7.19 -25.66 0.99
CA ILE A 242 -8.26 -26.69 1.12
C ILE A 242 -8.44 -27.45 -0.19
N LEU A 243 -8.55 -26.75 -1.32
CA LEU A 243 -8.72 -27.40 -2.62
C LEU A 243 -7.49 -28.24 -2.99
N GLY A 244 -6.28 -27.76 -2.71
CA GLY A 244 -5.04 -28.52 -2.89
C GLY A 244 -5.06 -29.83 -2.09
N VAL A 245 -5.43 -29.76 -0.82
CA VAL A 245 -5.55 -30.95 0.05
C VAL A 245 -6.65 -31.90 -0.42
N VAL A 246 -7.81 -31.40 -0.79
CA VAL A 246 -8.93 -32.23 -1.27
C VAL A 246 -8.60 -32.91 -2.58
N ILE A 247 -8.05 -32.17 -3.56
CA ILE A 247 -7.69 -32.72 -4.89
C ILE A 247 -6.58 -33.75 -4.74
N TRP A 248 -5.44 -33.38 -4.20
CA TRP A 248 -4.26 -34.25 -4.16
C TRP A 248 -4.36 -35.33 -3.09
N GLY A 249 -4.99 -35.03 -1.95
CA GLY A 249 -5.31 -36.03 -0.93
C GLY A 249 -6.32 -37.05 -1.46
N GLY A 250 -7.41 -36.58 -2.12
CA GLY A 250 -8.40 -37.46 -2.76
C GLY A 250 -7.79 -38.37 -3.82
N ILE A 251 -6.97 -37.80 -4.73
CA ILE A 251 -6.27 -38.59 -5.76
C ILE A 251 -5.31 -39.58 -5.11
N PHE A 252 -4.45 -39.12 -4.21
CA PHE A 252 -3.43 -39.96 -3.59
C PHE A 252 -4.01 -41.12 -2.79
N TYR A 253 -4.94 -40.83 -1.87
CA TYR A 253 -5.56 -41.88 -1.05
C TYR A 253 -6.54 -42.73 -1.83
N GLY A 254 -7.23 -42.16 -2.84
CA GLY A 254 -8.08 -42.93 -3.75
C GLY A 254 -7.27 -43.96 -4.58
N VAL A 255 -6.15 -43.53 -5.14
CA VAL A 255 -5.25 -44.46 -5.87
C VAL A 255 -4.62 -45.46 -4.90
N ASN A 256 -4.20 -45.03 -3.70
CA ASN A 256 -3.63 -45.91 -2.69
C ASN A 256 -4.61 -47.02 -2.25
N ALA A 257 -5.88 -46.74 -2.19
CA ALA A 257 -6.92 -47.74 -1.84
C ALA A 257 -6.99 -48.90 -2.86
N VAL A 258 -6.55 -48.66 -4.11
CA VAL A 258 -6.54 -49.67 -5.19
C VAL A 258 -5.15 -50.30 -5.33
N VAL A 259 -4.09 -49.48 -5.33
CA VAL A 259 -2.71 -49.88 -5.68
C VAL A 259 -1.92 -50.37 -4.45
N HIS A 260 -2.30 -49.94 -3.24
CA HIS A 260 -1.62 -50.26 -1.98
C HIS A 260 -0.12 -49.91 -2.02
N PHE A 261 0.21 -48.62 -2.07
CA PHE A 261 1.57 -48.13 -2.18
C PHE A 261 2.49 -48.65 -1.06
N THR A 262 3.53 -49.41 -1.42
CA THR A 262 4.50 -49.98 -0.49
C THR A 262 5.43 -48.93 0.14
N PHE A 263 5.63 -47.79 -0.54
CA PHE A 263 6.52 -46.71 -0.08
C PHE A 263 5.96 -45.87 1.10
N LEU A 264 4.67 -46.07 1.47
CA LEU A 264 4.08 -45.36 2.64
C LEU A 264 4.86 -45.65 3.95
N GLY A 265 5.45 -46.82 4.07
CA GLY A 265 6.28 -47.22 5.22
C GLY A 265 7.73 -46.72 5.15
N THR A 266 8.16 -46.12 4.04
CA THR A 266 9.56 -45.65 3.93
C THR A 266 9.82 -44.46 4.85
N THR A 267 10.95 -44.46 5.54
CA THR A 267 11.37 -43.35 6.40
C THR A 267 11.71 -42.12 5.57
N MET A 268 11.26 -40.97 6.03
CA MET A 268 11.54 -39.69 5.38
C MET A 268 12.79 -39.04 5.94
N THR A 269 13.55 -38.39 5.05
CA THR A 269 14.68 -37.52 5.40
C THR A 269 14.26 -36.06 5.29
N THR A 270 15.07 -35.14 5.79
CA THR A 270 14.88 -33.69 5.64
C THR A 270 14.68 -33.31 4.17
N VAL A 271 15.48 -33.87 3.26
CA VAL A 271 15.41 -33.64 1.82
C VAL A 271 14.12 -34.19 1.23
N SER A 272 13.71 -35.41 1.61
CA SER A 272 12.46 -35.99 1.06
C SER A 272 11.22 -35.26 1.54
N ILE A 273 11.21 -34.70 2.76
CA ILE A 273 10.12 -33.83 3.25
C ILE A 273 10.08 -32.52 2.47
N ALA A 274 11.25 -31.87 2.21
CA ALA A 274 11.30 -30.66 1.40
C ALA A 274 10.80 -30.89 -0.03
N LEU A 275 11.21 -32.00 -0.65
CA LEU A 275 10.77 -32.39 -1.98
C LEU A 275 9.26 -32.66 -2.03
N MET A 276 8.73 -33.43 -1.07
CA MET A 276 7.31 -33.75 -0.97
C MET A 276 6.48 -32.47 -0.82
N ASN A 277 6.88 -31.56 0.08
CA ASN A 277 6.22 -30.28 0.26
C ASN A 277 6.26 -29.43 -1.02
N THR A 278 7.41 -29.38 -1.72
CA THR A 278 7.55 -28.65 -2.97
C THR A 278 6.66 -29.21 -4.06
N LEU A 279 6.67 -30.54 -4.23
CA LEU A 279 5.82 -31.21 -5.24
C LEU A 279 4.33 -31.00 -4.96
N PHE A 280 3.89 -31.12 -3.72
CA PHE A 280 2.52 -30.88 -3.32
C PHE A 280 2.07 -29.45 -3.64
N ARG A 281 2.89 -28.46 -3.27
CA ARG A 281 2.58 -27.04 -3.53
C ARG A 281 2.64 -26.70 -5.03
N LEU A 282 3.65 -27.17 -5.73
CA LEU A 282 3.77 -26.96 -7.18
C LEU A 282 2.60 -27.58 -7.94
N ALA A 283 2.23 -28.81 -7.59
CA ALA A 283 1.10 -29.49 -8.19
C ALA A 283 -0.22 -28.73 -7.91
N THR A 284 -0.39 -28.20 -6.70
CA THR A 284 -1.55 -27.38 -6.34
C THR A 284 -1.60 -26.09 -7.16
N VAL A 285 -0.47 -25.39 -7.31
CA VAL A 285 -0.39 -24.17 -8.14
C VAL A 285 -0.70 -24.46 -9.60
N ILE A 286 -0.13 -25.54 -10.17
CA ILE A 286 -0.39 -25.93 -11.57
C ILE A 286 -1.87 -26.27 -11.77
N ALA A 287 -2.48 -27.02 -10.85
CA ALA A 287 -3.89 -27.41 -10.95
C ALA A 287 -4.84 -26.22 -10.82
N LEU A 288 -4.56 -25.27 -9.93
CA LEU A 288 -5.46 -24.16 -9.64
C LEU A 288 -5.22 -22.91 -10.50
N THR A 289 -4.06 -22.78 -11.16
CA THR A 289 -3.78 -21.64 -12.05
C THR A 289 -4.85 -21.46 -13.15
N PRO A 290 -5.30 -22.50 -13.89
CA PRO A 290 -6.38 -22.33 -14.86
C PRO A 290 -7.73 -22.02 -14.22
N MET A 291 -7.89 -22.29 -12.93
CA MET A 291 -9.13 -22.10 -12.18
C MET A 291 -9.23 -20.74 -11.45
N ILE A 292 -8.29 -19.82 -11.68
CA ILE A 292 -8.27 -18.50 -11.00
C ILE A 292 -9.60 -17.76 -11.15
N GLY A 293 -10.22 -17.77 -12.34
CA GLY A 293 -11.53 -17.16 -12.55
C GLY A 293 -12.68 -17.85 -11.78
N LEU A 294 -12.57 -19.15 -11.53
CA LEU A 294 -13.52 -19.88 -10.68
C LEU A 294 -13.31 -19.54 -9.19
N LEU A 295 -12.06 -19.48 -8.74
CA LEU A 295 -11.72 -19.06 -7.37
C LEU A 295 -12.25 -17.65 -7.08
N GLU A 296 -12.05 -16.72 -8.02
CA GLU A 296 -12.59 -15.36 -7.94
C GLU A 296 -14.13 -15.37 -7.79
N LYS A 297 -14.83 -16.13 -8.66
CA LYS A 297 -16.29 -16.24 -8.58
C LYS A 297 -16.78 -16.80 -7.25
N ILE A 298 -16.12 -17.84 -6.71
CA ILE A 298 -16.49 -18.45 -5.43
C ILE A 298 -16.39 -17.42 -4.30
N VAL A 299 -15.26 -16.68 -4.22
CA VAL A 299 -15.08 -15.71 -3.13
C VAL A 299 -15.97 -14.49 -3.28
N CYS A 300 -16.27 -14.05 -4.52
CA CYS A 300 -17.24 -12.98 -4.75
C CYS A 300 -18.68 -13.39 -4.38
N MET A 301 -19.03 -14.66 -4.55
CA MET A 301 -20.34 -15.20 -4.13
C MET A 301 -20.43 -15.30 -2.61
N LEU A 302 -19.34 -15.70 -1.93
CA LEU A 302 -19.32 -15.81 -0.46
C LEU A 302 -19.32 -14.44 0.24
N PHE A 303 -18.71 -13.44 -0.40
CA PHE A 303 -18.64 -12.07 0.09
C PHE A 303 -19.19 -11.12 -0.97
N PRO A 304 -20.54 -10.94 -1.04
CA PRO A 304 -21.16 -10.04 -2.02
C PRO A 304 -20.71 -8.60 -1.78
N GLU A 305 -20.63 -7.83 -2.86
CA GLU A 305 -20.26 -6.42 -2.80
C GLU A 305 -21.33 -5.60 -2.04
N ARG A 306 -20.86 -4.68 -1.20
CA ARG A 306 -21.66 -3.55 -0.73
C ARG A 306 -21.29 -2.34 -1.60
N ASP A 307 -22.29 -1.56 -1.99
CA ASP A 307 -22.05 -0.28 -2.65
C ASP A 307 -21.41 0.69 -1.63
N ALA A 308 -20.09 0.73 -1.60
CA ALA A 308 -19.35 1.72 -0.82
C ALA A 308 -19.27 3.02 -1.63
N THR A 309 -19.50 4.15 -0.98
CA THR A 309 -19.34 5.46 -1.61
C THR A 309 -17.87 5.69 -2.00
N PRO A 310 -17.59 6.56 -3.00
CA PRO A 310 -16.20 6.91 -3.35
C PRO A 310 -15.41 7.42 -2.14
N GLU A 311 -16.04 8.17 -1.23
CA GLU A 311 -15.43 8.67 -0.01
C GLU A 311 -15.03 7.53 0.94
N GLU A 312 -15.91 6.55 1.13
CA GLU A 312 -15.59 5.37 1.96
C GLU A 312 -14.43 4.57 1.38
N GLN A 313 -14.36 4.43 0.04
CA GLN A 313 -13.26 3.76 -0.64
C GLN A 313 -11.92 4.48 -0.44
N ASP A 314 -11.92 5.81 -0.48
CA ASP A 314 -10.72 6.61 -0.24
C ASP A 314 -10.28 6.53 1.22
N MET A 315 -11.20 6.60 2.18
CA MET A 315 -10.88 6.44 3.61
C MET A 315 -10.34 5.05 3.95
N ASP A 316 -10.84 4.01 3.27
CA ASP A 316 -10.32 2.64 3.39
C ASP A 316 -8.87 2.49 2.91
N ARG A 317 -8.34 3.43 2.10
CA ARG A 317 -6.93 3.46 1.69
C ARG A 317 -5.99 3.83 2.84
N LEU A 318 -6.45 4.63 3.82
CA LEU A 318 -5.66 5.12 4.95
C LEU A 318 -5.63 4.13 6.12
N GLU A 319 -5.19 2.89 5.84
CA GLU A 319 -5.14 1.83 6.83
C GLU A 319 -3.92 1.89 7.74
N ALA A 320 -4.12 1.70 9.06
CA ALA A 320 -3.05 1.66 10.05
C ALA A 320 -1.98 0.57 9.75
N ARG A 321 -2.35 -0.49 9.03
CA ARG A 321 -1.43 -1.57 8.64
C ARG A 321 -0.33 -1.11 7.68
N PHE A 322 -0.62 -0.14 6.81
CA PHE A 322 0.37 0.41 5.89
C PHE A 322 1.42 1.28 6.57
N LEU A 323 1.17 1.76 7.78
CA LEU A 323 2.16 2.51 8.55
C LEU A 323 3.43 1.70 8.86
N GLN A 324 3.40 0.37 8.75
CA GLN A 324 4.59 -0.48 8.83
C GLN A 324 5.39 -0.49 7.51
N HIS A 325 4.83 0.06 6.43
CA HIS A 325 5.37 0.11 5.08
C HIS A 325 5.30 1.55 4.55
N PRO A 326 6.21 2.45 4.97
CA PRO A 326 6.10 3.89 4.70
C PRO A 326 5.87 4.26 3.24
N ALA A 327 6.59 3.63 2.30
CA ALA A 327 6.41 3.90 0.87
C ALA A 327 4.96 3.66 0.40
N LEU A 328 4.33 2.60 0.91
CA LEU A 328 2.95 2.28 0.57
C LEU A 328 1.98 3.27 1.22
N ALA A 329 2.21 3.59 2.51
CA ALA A 329 1.39 4.57 3.22
C ALA A 329 1.41 5.94 2.53
N ILE A 330 2.58 6.40 2.06
CA ILE A 330 2.77 7.64 1.33
C ILE A 330 2.02 7.60 -0.01
N GLU A 331 2.15 6.51 -0.78
CA GLU A 331 1.43 6.38 -2.06
C GLU A 331 -0.09 6.35 -1.88
N GLN A 332 -0.61 5.71 -0.83
CA GLN A 332 -2.04 5.78 -0.52
C GLN A 332 -2.46 7.18 -0.11
N SER A 333 -1.67 7.87 0.71
CA SER A 333 -1.92 9.28 1.07
C SER A 333 -1.95 10.16 -0.18
N ARG A 334 -1.03 9.96 -1.14
CA ARG A 334 -1.01 10.69 -2.42
C ARG A 334 -2.33 10.52 -3.19
N LEU A 335 -2.80 9.29 -3.33
CA LEU A 335 -4.06 9.01 -4.05
C LEU A 335 -5.26 9.69 -3.38
N VAL A 336 -5.33 9.64 -2.04
CA VAL A 336 -6.43 10.27 -1.28
C VAL A 336 -6.32 11.80 -1.34
N THR A 337 -5.11 12.37 -1.28
CA THR A 337 -4.90 13.81 -1.46
C THR A 337 -5.30 14.28 -2.87
N CYS A 338 -5.01 13.49 -3.91
CA CYS A 338 -5.48 13.79 -5.26
C CYS A 338 -7.02 13.78 -5.36
N SER A 339 -7.70 12.84 -4.69
CA SER A 339 -9.16 12.81 -4.63
C SER A 339 -9.72 14.02 -3.88
N MET A 340 -9.09 14.44 -2.79
CA MET A 340 -9.44 15.66 -2.04
C MET A 340 -9.31 16.90 -2.92
N ALA A 341 -8.18 17.06 -3.62
CA ALA A 341 -7.92 18.18 -4.52
C ALA A 341 -9.00 18.32 -5.62
N GLN A 342 -9.38 17.19 -6.23
CA GLN A 342 -10.45 17.17 -7.25
C GLN A 342 -11.81 17.55 -6.67
N LYS A 343 -12.11 17.15 -5.42
CA LYS A 343 -13.37 17.53 -4.74
C LYS A 343 -13.39 19.02 -4.39
N ALA A 344 -12.29 19.58 -3.92
CA ALA A 344 -12.15 21.01 -3.66
C ALA A 344 -12.36 21.83 -4.94
N GLN A 345 -11.76 21.41 -6.06
CA GLN A 345 -12.00 22.03 -7.37
C GLN A 345 -13.48 21.97 -7.77
N MET A 346 -14.09 20.79 -7.65
CA MET A 346 -15.51 20.61 -7.99
C MET A 346 -16.40 21.49 -7.13
N ASN A 347 -16.13 21.59 -5.82
CA ASN A 347 -16.87 22.43 -4.89
C ASN A 347 -16.81 23.91 -5.28
N LEU A 348 -15.62 24.40 -5.62
CA LEU A 348 -15.45 25.77 -6.07
C LEU A 348 -16.21 26.05 -7.38
N LEU A 349 -16.15 25.14 -8.35
CA LEU A 349 -16.83 25.30 -9.63
C LEU A 349 -18.36 25.28 -9.45
N ASP A 350 -18.88 24.42 -8.58
CA ASP A 350 -20.31 24.40 -8.23
C ASP A 350 -20.72 25.69 -7.53
N ALA A 351 -19.96 26.20 -6.58
CA ALA A 351 -20.22 27.46 -5.89
C ALA A 351 -20.25 28.65 -6.86
N MET A 352 -19.27 28.74 -7.76
CA MET A 352 -19.22 29.79 -8.78
C MET A 352 -20.43 29.76 -9.74
N SER A 353 -20.98 28.56 -10.01
CA SER A 353 -22.14 28.42 -10.86
C SER A 353 -23.43 29.01 -10.24
N LEU A 354 -23.50 29.06 -8.89
CA LEU A 354 -24.64 29.61 -8.17
C LEU A 354 -24.84 31.12 -8.37
N ARG A 355 -23.82 31.85 -8.76
CA ARG A 355 -23.94 33.27 -9.08
C ARG A 355 -24.88 33.51 -10.30
N HIS A 356 -24.83 32.62 -11.28
CA HIS A 356 -25.64 32.72 -12.50
C HIS A 356 -26.99 32.02 -12.37
N ASP A 357 -27.05 30.89 -11.69
CA ASP A 357 -28.25 30.06 -11.55
C ASP A 357 -28.31 29.49 -10.11
N TYR A 358 -28.81 30.34 -9.21
CA TYR A 358 -28.94 29.95 -7.81
C TYR A 358 -30.02 28.89 -7.63
N SER A 359 -29.72 27.86 -6.83
CA SER A 359 -30.70 26.89 -6.35
C SER A 359 -30.32 26.39 -4.95
N ASP A 360 -31.33 26.16 -4.11
CA ASP A 360 -31.12 25.61 -2.77
C ASP A 360 -30.42 24.22 -2.82
N GLU A 361 -30.79 23.41 -3.80
CA GLU A 361 -30.12 22.11 -4.04
C GLU A 361 -28.64 22.28 -4.42
N GLY A 362 -28.30 23.32 -5.16
CA GLY A 362 -26.92 23.67 -5.50
C GLY A 362 -26.15 24.11 -4.28
N PHE A 363 -26.74 24.93 -3.42
CA PHE A 363 -26.16 25.38 -2.17
C PHE A 363 -25.90 24.19 -1.23
N GLU A 364 -26.89 23.32 -1.02
CA GLU A 364 -26.72 22.10 -0.20
C GLU A 364 -25.63 21.17 -0.73
N ARG A 365 -25.43 21.10 -2.06
CA ARG A 365 -24.31 20.33 -2.64
C ARG A 365 -22.95 20.92 -2.27
N VAL A 366 -22.80 22.25 -2.33
CA VAL A 366 -21.57 22.94 -1.96
C VAL A 366 -21.26 22.71 -0.47
N GLU A 367 -22.23 22.92 0.42
CA GLU A 367 -22.09 22.69 1.86
C GLU A 367 -21.72 21.22 2.17
N LYS A 368 -22.35 20.27 1.50
CA LYS A 368 -22.03 18.86 1.67
C LYS A 368 -20.63 18.51 1.18
N LEU A 369 -20.18 19.08 0.05
CA LEU A 369 -18.85 18.84 -0.49
C LEU A 369 -17.77 19.44 0.39
N GLU A 370 -17.99 20.63 0.95
CA GLU A 370 -17.11 21.24 1.92
C GLU A 370 -16.93 20.30 3.12
N GLY A 371 -18.01 19.84 3.77
CA GLY A 371 -17.93 18.90 4.88
C GLY A 371 -17.33 17.52 4.51
N ILE A 372 -17.26 17.15 3.22
CA ILE A 372 -16.50 16.00 2.76
C ILE A 372 -15.02 16.35 2.71
N VAL A 373 -14.62 17.50 2.15
CA VAL A 373 -13.22 17.93 2.02
C VAL A 373 -12.57 18.11 3.41
N ASP A 374 -13.29 18.71 4.37
CA ASP A 374 -12.89 18.83 5.78
C ASP A 374 -12.55 17.45 6.40
N ARG A 375 -13.43 16.46 6.20
CA ARG A 375 -13.15 15.08 6.65
C ARG A 375 -11.91 14.47 6.00
N TYR A 376 -11.59 14.81 4.75
CA TYR A 376 -10.36 14.37 4.09
C TYR A 376 -9.14 14.97 4.76
N GLU A 377 -9.18 16.28 5.07
CA GLU A 377 -8.10 17.00 5.76
C GLU A 377 -7.78 16.35 7.11
N ASP A 378 -8.78 16.19 7.97
CA ASP A 378 -8.67 15.56 9.29
C ASP A 378 -8.06 14.16 9.23
N ARG A 379 -8.54 13.31 8.33
CA ARG A 379 -8.09 11.92 8.20
C ARG A 379 -6.68 11.83 7.61
N LEU A 380 -6.40 12.60 6.57
CA LEU A 380 -5.08 12.66 5.94
C LEU A 380 -4.05 13.25 6.90
N GLY A 381 -4.35 14.37 7.55
CA GLY A 381 -3.45 15.01 8.51
C GLY A 381 -3.08 14.06 9.65
N THR A 382 -4.07 13.40 10.26
CA THR A 382 -3.83 12.40 11.30
C THR A 382 -2.98 11.23 10.79
N TYR A 383 -3.23 10.74 9.59
CA TYR A 383 -2.51 9.61 9.01
C TYR A 383 -1.07 9.97 8.62
N LEU A 384 -0.86 11.12 7.98
CA LEU A 384 0.45 11.63 7.59
C LEU A 384 1.35 11.86 8.82
N VAL A 385 0.81 12.43 9.92
CA VAL A 385 1.53 12.58 11.19
C VAL A 385 1.95 11.22 11.79
N GLN A 386 1.17 10.15 11.58
CA GLN A 386 1.58 8.81 12.00
C GLN A 386 2.70 8.24 11.14
N ILE A 387 2.77 8.61 9.84
CA ILE A 387 3.86 8.22 8.94
C ILE A 387 5.16 8.89 9.38
N THR A 388 5.17 10.18 9.78
CA THR A 388 6.39 10.90 10.22
C THR A 388 7.04 10.29 11.47
N ARG A 389 6.29 9.50 12.26
CA ARG A 389 6.84 8.78 13.42
C ARG A 389 7.67 7.54 13.06
N ARG A 390 7.78 7.24 11.77
CA ARG A 390 8.54 6.08 11.26
C ARG A 390 9.90 6.52 10.73
N GLU A 391 10.82 5.58 10.56
CA GLU A 391 12.09 5.84 9.88
C GLU A 391 11.81 6.02 8.38
N LEU A 392 11.92 7.23 7.90
CA LEU A 392 11.69 7.62 6.50
C LEU A 392 13.03 7.91 5.80
N LEU A 393 13.05 7.71 4.49
CA LEU A 393 14.11 8.23 3.63
C LEU A 393 13.89 9.72 3.37
N ASP A 394 14.93 10.48 3.03
CA ASP A 394 14.84 11.93 2.80
C ASP A 394 13.72 12.28 1.81
N ARG A 395 13.66 11.62 0.65
CA ARG A 395 12.60 11.80 -0.33
C ARG A 395 11.20 11.48 0.20
N GLN A 396 11.07 10.52 1.11
CA GLN A 396 9.78 10.18 1.74
C GLN A 396 9.34 11.25 2.74
N ASN A 397 10.29 11.87 3.44
CA ASN A 397 10.01 13.02 4.30
C ASN A 397 9.51 14.20 3.48
N GLU A 398 10.12 14.46 2.34
CA GLU A 398 9.72 15.50 1.38
C GLU A 398 8.28 15.27 0.89
N ASP A 399 7.96 14.05 0.42
CA ASP A 399 6.61 13.71 -0.03
C ASP A 399 5.56 13.90 1.07
N VAL A 400 5.84 13.47 2.32
CA VAL A 400 4.93 13.65 3.45
C VAL A 400 4.76 15.12 3.81
N SER A 401 5.85 15.89 3.79
CA SER A 401 5.82 17.33 4.05
C SER A 401 4.96 18.06 3.01
N LYS A 402 5.14 17.75 1.72
CA LYS A 402 4.32 18.27 0.63
C LYS A 402 2.83 18.05 0.88
N PHE A 403 2.44 16.82 1.20
CA PHE A 403 1.04 16.51 1.45
C PHE A 403 0.50 17.24 2.68
N LEU A 404 1.26 17.32 3.79
CA LEU A 404 0.83 18.04 4.98
C LEU A 404 0.59 19.54 4.73
N HIS A 405 1.38 20.16 3.87
CA HIS A 405 1.18 21.57 3.49
C HIS A 405 -0.03 21.73 2.57
N THR A 406 -0.14 20.89 1.54
CA THR A 406 -1.16 21.07 0.51
C THR A 406 -2.58 20.67 0.91
N ILE A 407 -2.77 19.75 1.89
CA ILE A 407 -4.12 19.37 2.34
C ILE A 407 -4.89 20.55 2.93
N THR A 408 -4.21 21.41 3.69
CA THR A 408 -4.82 22.62 4.24
C THR A 408 -5.20 23.62 3.14
N ASP A 409 -4.37 23.78 2.09
CA ASP A 409 -4.74 24.65 0.97
C ASP A 409 -5.96 24.14 0.18
N PHE A 410 -6.10 22.82 0.01
CA PHE A 410 -7.29 22.23 -0.61
C PHE A 410 -8.56 22.43 0.24
N GLU A 411 -8.44 22.29 1.56
CA GLU A 411 -9.55 22.58 2.50
C GLU A 411 -9.94 24.05 2.39
N ARG A 412 -8.97 24.98 2.42
CA ARG A 412 -9.24 26.43 2.28
C ARG A 412 -9.91 26.81 0.97
N ILE A 413 -9.52 26.18 -0.15
CA ILE A 413 -10.22 26.39 -1.43
C ILE A 413 -11.69 25.98 -1.31
N SER A 414 -12.00 24.91 -0.60
CA SER A 414 -13.36 24.44 -0.37
C SER A 414 -14.14 25.32 0.60
N ASP A 415 -13.50 25.84 1.66
CA ASP A 415 -14.05 26.85 2.58
C ASP A 415 -14.47 28.12 1.82
N HIS A 416 -13.57 28.63 0.97
CA HIS A 416 -13.88 29.81 0.12
C HIS A 416 -15.00 29.54 -0.87
N ALA A 417 -15.13 28.29 -1.36
CA ALA A 417 -16.27 27.90 -2.17
C ALA A 417 -17.60 28.04 -1.42
N LEU A 418 -17.66 27.61 -0.16
CA LEU A 418 -18.84 27.78 0.68
C LEU A 418 -19.14 29.27 0.92
N ASN A 419 -18.14 30.10 1.21
CA ASN A 419 -18.30 31.54 1.37
C ASN A 419 -18.85 32.22 0.07
N ILE A 420 -18.40 31.80 -1.10
CA ILE A 420 -18.90 32.25 -2.39
C ILE A 420 -20.38 31.86 -2.55
N ALA A 421 -20.73 30.61 -2.21
CA ALA A 421 -22.10 30.13 -2.26
C ALA A 421 -23.03 30.93 -1.29
N GLU A 422 -22.55 31.27 -0.09
CA GLU A 422 -23.24 32.12 0.87
C GLU A 422 -23.49 33.54 0.33
N ALA A 423 -22.50 34.13 -0.33
CA ALA A 423 -22.65 35.42 -1.01
C ALA A 423 -23.69 35.34 -2.13
N CYS A 424 -23.73 34.25 -2.90
CA CYS A 424 -24.77 34.04 -3.93
C CYS A 424 -26.15 33.84 -3.32
N ARG A 425 -26.29 33.14 -2.20
CA ARG A 425 -27.53 33.00 -1.44
C ARG A 425 -28.02 34.36 -0.95
N GLU A 426 -27.14 35.20 -0.44
CA GLU A 426 -27.48 36.56 0.00
C GLU A 426 -28.04 37.45 -1.14
N LEU A 427 -27.44 37.35 -2.35
CA LEU A 427 -27.95 38.03 -3.54
C LEU A 427 -29.38 37.56 -3.89
N HIS A 428 -29.60 36.26 -3.88
CA HIS A 428 -30.88 35.64 -4.20
C HIS A 428 -31.98 36.02 -3.18
N GLU A 429 -31.70 35.86 -1.87
CA GLU A 429 -32.67 36.16 -0.80
C GLU A 429 -33.08 37.66 -0.77
N LYS A 430 -32.17 38.55 -1.14
CA LYS A 430 -32.39 39.99 -1.15
C LYS A 430 -32.97 40.48 -2.47
N ASP A 431 -33.12 39.62 -3.46
CA ASP A 431 -33.58 39.94 -4.82
C ASP A 431 -32.82 41.15 -5.43
N VAL A 432 -31.48 41.12 -5.33
CA VAL A 432 -30.58 42.14 -5.84
C VAL A 432 -29.63 41.58 -6.87
N ALA A 433 -29.32 42.37 -7.90
CA ALA A 433 -28.42 42.00 -8.97
C ALA A 433 -27.35 43.08 -9.19
N PHE A 434 -26.19 42.66 -9.66
CA PHE A 434 -25.12 43.58 -10.04
C PHE A 434 -25.47 44.35 -11.36
N SER A 435 -24.77 45.44 -11.60
CA SER A 435 -24.88 46.12 -12.89
C SER A 435 -24.25 45.24 -14.00
N PRO A 436 -24.71 45.42 -15.29
CA PRO A 436 -24.12 44.63 -16.39
C PRO A 436 -22.59 44.73 -16.49
N GLU A 437 -22.03 45.88 -16.14
CA GLU A 437 -20.57 46.09 -16.12
C GLU A 437 -19.91 45.26 -14.99
N ALA A 438 -20.52 45.25 -13.79
CA ALA A 438 -20.01 44.49 -12.66
C ALA A 438 -20.16 42.98 -12.89
N GLU A 439 -21.24 42.52 -13.54
CA GLU A 439 -21.39 41.13 -13.96
C GLU A 439 -20.29 40.72 -14.92
N HIS A 440 -20.01 41.52 -15.95
CA HIS A 440 -18.93 41.25 -16.90
C HIS A 440 -17.56 41.21 -16.21
N GLU A 441 -17.28 42.10 -15.28
CA GLU A 441 -16.06 42.14 -14.47
C GLU A 441 -15.88 40.85 -13.65
N LEU A 442 -16.95 40.38 -12.99
CA LEU A 442 -16.97 39.13 -12.24
C LEU A 442 -16.80 37.91 -13.17
N ASP A 443 -17.36 37.91 -14.37
CA ASP A 443 -17.19 36.83 -15.34
C ASP A 443 -15.72 36.66 -15.77
N VAL A 444 -15.01 37.79 -15.97
CA VAL A 444 -13.59 37.78 -16.28
C VAL A 444 -12.78 37.24 -15.09
N MET A 445 -13.07 37.71 -13.87
CA MET A 445 -12.44 37.23 -12.65
C MET A 445 -12.66 35.71 -12.47
N GLU A 446 -13.90 35.23 -12.56
CA GLU A 446 -14.22 33.80 -12.46
C GLU A 446 -13.53 32.96 -13.54
N SER A 447 -13.37 33.50 -14.75
CA SER A 447 -12.62 32.82 -15.81
C SER A 447 -11.14 32.62 -15.45
N ALA A 448 -10.52 33.62 -14.81
CA ALA A 448 -9.16 33.53 -14.31
C ALA A 448 -9.05 32.53 -13.16
N ILE A 449 -10.00 32.54 -12.21
CA ILE A 449 -10.06 31.61 -11.09
C ILE A 449 -10.25 30.16 -11.57
N ARG A 450 -11.13 29.91 -12.53
CA ARG A 450 -11.30 28.58 -13.14
C ARG A 450 -10.00 28.07 -13.74
N GLU A 451 -9.23 28.94 -14.39
CA GLU A 451 -7.97 28.56 -15.01
C GLU A 451 -6.88 28.28 -13.99
N ILE A 452 -6.68 29.16 -12.99
CA ILE A 452 -5.64 28.97 -11.98
C ILE A 452 -5.86 27.70 -11.16
N VAL A 453 -7.09 27.44 -10.71
CA VAL A 453 -7.43 26.22 -9.97
C VAL A 453 -7.23 24.97 -10.83
N SER A 454 -7.65 25.02 -12.11
CA SER A 454 -7.43 23.89 -13.03
C SER A 454 -5.94 23.58 -13.23
N ILE A 455 -5.11 24.63 -13.38
CA ILE A 455 -3.66 24.46 -13.54
C ILE A 455 -3.02 23.93 -12.25
N ALA A 456 -3.34 24.50 -11.09
CA ALA A 456 -2.79 24.11 -9.80
C ALA A 456 -3.14 22.66 -9.43
N ILE A 457 -4.41 22.26 -9.58
CA ILE A 457 -4.85 20.89 -9.29
C ILE A 457 -4.23 19.87 -10.27
N ARG A 458 -4.12 20.21 -11.55
CA ARG A 458 -3.44 19.34 -12.51
C ARG A 458 -1.94 19.25 -12.24
N ALA A 459 -1.28 20.35 -11.96
CA ALA A 459 0.12 20.37 -11.57
C ALA A 459 0.37 19.42 -10.38
N PHE A 460 -0.50 19.46 -9.37
CA PHE A 460 -0.40 18.59 -8.19
C PHE A 460 -0.67 17.12 -8.53
N THR A 461 -1.77 16.81 -9.21
CA THR A 461 -2.19 15.42 -9.49
C THR A 461 -1.28 14.71 -10.47
N GLU A 462 -0.76 15.41 -11.47
CA GLU A 462 0.16 14.91 -12.51
C GLU A 462 1.64 15.04 -12.08
N ASN A 463 1.92 15.75 -10.99
CA ASN A 463 3.25 16.14 -10.52
C ASN A 463 4.05 16.87 -11.62
N ASP A 464 3.39 17.83 -12.29
CA ASP A 464 3.94 18.56 -13.43
C ASP A 464 4.43 19.95 -13.01
N LEU A 465 5.76 20.10 -12.88
CA LEU A 465 6.41 21.35 -12.48
C LEU A 465 6.29 22.46 -13.52
N HIS A 466 6.14 22.10 -14.80
CA HIS A 466 5.94 23.08 -15.84
C HIS A 466 4.56 23.75 -15.72
N LEU A 467 3.53 22.98 -15.35
CA LEU A 467 2.23 23.54 -15.01
C LEU A 467 2.29 24.36 -13.73
N ALA A 468 3.01 23.89 -12.70
CA ALA A 468 3.18 24.64 -11.45
C ALA A 468 3.80 26.03 -11.70
N GLY A 469 4.81 26.14 -12.57
CA GLY A 469 5.43 27.41 -12.93
C GLY A 469 4.53 28.42 -13.69
N ARG A 470 3.30 28.00 -14.08
CA ARG A 470 2.31 28.89 -14.71
C ARG A 470 1.32 29.51 -13.71
N VAL A 471 1.30 29.01 -12.47
CA VAL A 471 0.32 29.44 -11.45
C VAL A 471 0.64 30.85 -10.97
N GLU A 472 1.88 31.12 -10.57
CA GLU A 472 2.30 32.41 -10.03
C GLU A 472 2.07 33.60 -10.96
N PRO A 473 2.41 33.53 -12.28
CA PRO A 473 2.07 34.61 -13.21
C PRO A 473 0.57 34.88 -13.33
N LEU A 474 -0.28 33.85 -13.15
CA LEU A 474 -1.72 33.99 -13.21
C LEU A 474 -2.29 34.54 -11.89
N GLU A 475 -1.69 34.21 -10.77
CA GLU A 475 -2.05 34.72 -9.44
C GLU A 475 -1.81 36.24 -9.39
N GLU A 476 -0.64 36.74 -9.84
CA GLU A 476 -0.37 38.19 -9.93
C GLU A 476 -1.42 38.93 -10.83
N ILE A 477 -1.92 38.26 -11.86
CA ILE A 477 -3.00 38.83 -12.69
C ILE A 477 -4.31 38.87 -11.91
N VAL A 478 -4.65 37.84 -11.13
CA VAL A 478 -5.85 37.81 -10.29
C VAL A 478 -5.81 38.92 -9.26
N ASP A 479 -4.69 39.12 -8.58
CA ASP A 479 -4.48 40.22 -7.63
C ASP A 479 -4.70 41.59 -8.28
N GLY A 480 -4.06 41.81 -9.43
CA GLY A 480 -4.22 43.05 -10.19
C GLY A 480 -5.67 43.29 -10.64
N LEU A 481 -6.39 42.23 -11.03
CA LEU A 481 -7.80 42.30 -11.35
C LEU A 481 -8.64 42.66 -10.11
N CYS A 482 -8.37 42.03 -8.97
CA CYS A 482 -9.06 42.29 -7.73
C CYS A 482 -9.00 43.77 -7.34
N ASP A 483 -7.80 44.36 -7.34
CA ASP A 483 -7.56 45.77 -7.04
C ASP A 483 -8.27 46.68 -8.04
N GLN A 484 -8.20 46.36 -9.33
CA GLN A 484 -8.89 47.15 -10.38
C GLN A 484 -10.40 47.11 -10.21
N LEU A 485 -11.00 45.94 -9.93
CA LEU A 485 -12.44 45.78 -9.74
C LEU A 485 -12.92 46.46 -8.47
N LYS A 486 -12.19 46.38 -7.36
CA LYS A 486 -12.46 47.13 -6.11
C LYS A 486 -12.48 48.63 -6.39
N SER A 487 -11.50 49.15 -7.15
CA SER A 487 -11.42 50.59 -7.52
C SER A 487 -12.61 51.02 -8.40
N ARG A 488 -12.97 50.24 -9.44
CA ARG A 488 -14.10 50.52 -10.32
C ARG A 488 -15.43 50.49 -9.54
N HIS A 489 -15.55 49.55 -8.58
CA HIS A 489 -16.75 49.46 -7.74
C HIS A 489 -16.93 50.70 -6.83
N VAL A 490 -15.86 51.22 -6.24
CA VAL A 490 -15.87 52.47 -5.48
C VAL A 490 -16.36 53.64 -6.36
N GLY A 491 -15.93 53.69 -7.62
CA GLY A 491 -16.43 54.66 -8.59
C GLY A 491 -17.94 54.54 -8.83
N ARG A 492 -18.50 53.35 -8.97
CA ARG A 492 -19.94 53.09 -9.12
C ARG A 492 -20.74 53.51 -7.86
N LEU A 493 -20.16 53.30 -6.67
CA LEU A 493 -20.76 53.74 -5.41
C LEU A 493 -20.84 55.27 -5.33
N GLN A 494 -19.78 55.98 -5.73
CA GLN A 494 -19.74 57.47 -5.75
C GLN A 494 -20.72 58.06 -6.75
N GLN A 495 -20.98 57.36 -7.85
CA GLN A 495 -21.97 57.77 -8.88
C GLN A 495 -23.41 57.40 -8.50
N GLY A 496 -23.64 56.69 -7.39
CA GLY A 496 -24.95 56.25 -6.96
C GLY A 496 -25.56 55.12 -7.82
N VAL A 497 -24.76 54.46 -8.66
CA VAL A 497 -25.21 53.36 -9.52
C VAL A 497 -25.29 52.04 -8.74
N CYS A 498 -24.60 51.93 -7.61
CA CYS A 498 -24.58 50.77 -6.75
C CYS A 498 -24.94 51.11 -5.30
N THR A 499 -25.52 50.16 -4.55
CA THR A 499 -25.84 50.31 -3.14
C THR A 499 -24.69 49.82 -2.26
N LEU A 500 -24.54 50.39 -1.04
CA LEU A 500 -23.55 49.91 -0.08
C LEU A 500 -23.71 48.43 0.24
N LYS A 501 -24.93 47.91 0.35
CA LYS A 501 -25.18 46.48 0.62
C LYS A 501 -24.65 45.59 -0.49
N LEU A 502 -24.89 45.97 -1.73
CA LEU A 502 -24.37 45.24 -2.88
C LEU A 502 -22.82 45.31 -2.96
N GLY A 503 -22.26 46.46 -2.48
CA GLY A 503 -20.84 46.67 -2.40
C GLY A 503 -20.13 45.71 -1.45
N PHE A 504 -20.72 45.35 -0.33
CA PHE A 504 -20.18 44.35 0.58
C PHE A 504 -20.13 42.97 -0.07
N VAL A 505 -21.23 42.52 -0.68
CA VAL A 505 -21.25 41.20 -1.36
C VAL A 505 -20.25 41.14 -2.51
N PHE A 506 -20.10 42.23 -3.28
CA PHE A 506 -19.13 42.32 -4.37
C PHE A 506 -17.70 42.19 -3.83
N ASN A 507 -17.37 42.90 -2.74
CA ASN A 507 -16.06 42.82 -2.12
C ASN A 507 -15.79 41.45 -1.50
N ASP A 508 -16.81 40.82 -0.91
CA ASP A 508 -16.67 39.48 -0.31
C ASP A 508 -16.38 38.44 -1.39
N LEU A 509 -17.07 38.49 -2.56
CA LEU A 509 -16.76 37.63 -3.69
C LEU A 509 -15.31 37.82 -4.17
N LEU A 510 -14.87 39.07 -4.38
CA LEU A 510 -13.52 39.37 -4.82
C LEU A 510 -12.46 38.87 -3.84
N THR A 511 -12.70 39.05 -2.53
CA THR A 511 -11.78 38.58 -1.48
C THR A 511 -11.68 37.05 -1.47
N ASN A 512 -12.80 36.34 -1.62
CA ASN A 512 -12.77 34.89 -1.69
C ASN A 512 -12.06 34.39 -2.95
N TYR A 513 -12.23 35.06 -4.10
CA TYR A 513 -11.51 34.70 -5.33
C TYR A 513 -10.00 34.94 -5.21
N GLU A 514 -9.57 36.07 -4.64
CA GLU A 514 -8.18 36.40 -4.35
C GLU A 514 -7.55 35.31 -3.46
N ARG A 515 -8.22 34.93 -2.36
CA ARG A 515 -7.74 33.89 -1.44
C ARG A 515 -7.64 32.50 -2.10
N VAL A 516 -8.55 32.16 -2.99
CA VAL A 516 -8.46 30.93 -3.77
C VAL A 516 -7.20 30.93 -4.65
N ALA A 517 -6.85 32.07 -5.26
CA ALA A 517 -5.64 32.18 -6.05
C ALA A 517 -4.37 32.05 -5.18
N ASP A 518 -4.34 32.70 -4.00
CA ASP A 518 -3.27 32.56 -2.99
C ASP A 518 -3.02 31.08 -2.66
N HIS A 519 -4.08 30.32 -2.38
CA HIS A 519 -3.96 28.89 -2.06
C HIS A 519 -3.48 28.05 -3.26
N CYS A 520 -3.85 28.42 -4.48
CA CYS A 520 -3.32 27.78 -5.69
C CYS A 520 -1.82 28.05 -5.85
N SER A 521 -1.36 29.28 -5.55
CA SER A 521 0.06 29.64 -5.54
C SER A 521 0.82 28.82 -4.48
N ASN A 522 0.32 28.71 -3.24
CA ASN A 522 0.92 27.87 -2.19
C ASN A 522 1.10 26.42 -2.63
N ILE A 523 0.09 25.83 -3.28
CA ILE A 523 0.16 24.46 -3.81
C ILE A 523 1.27 24.34 -4.86
N ALA A 524 1.39 25.30 -5.78
CA ALA A 524 2.40 25.30 -6.82
C ALA A 524 3.82 25.48 -6.25
N VAL A 525 3.98 26.38 -5.27
CA VAL A 525 5.25 26.60 -4.56
C VAL A 525 5.68 25.32 -3.83
N ALA A 526 4.79 24.67 -3.09
CA ALA A 526 5.07 23.41 -2.41
C ALA A 526 5.53 22.29 -3.36
N LEU A 527 5.04 22.29 -4.60
CA LEU A 527 5.49 21.35 -5.65
C LEU A 527 6.92 21.66 -6.12
N ILE A 528 7.23 22.93 -6.33
CA ILE A 528 8.51 23.36 -6.91
C ILE A 528 9.65 23.28 -5.89
N GLU A 529 9.41 23.69 -4.63
CA GLU A 529 10.42 23.72 -3.57
C GLU A 529 10.98 22.34 -3.24
N LEU A 530 10.13 21.31 -3.23
CA LEU A 530 10.53 19.96 -2.87
C LEU A 530 11.40 19.26 -3.91
N GLU A 531 11.47 19.74 -5.14
CA GLU A 531 12.31 19.15 -6.17
C GLU A 531 13.65 19.92 -6.35
N SER A 532 13.78 21.09 -5.71
CA SER A 532 14.98 21.96 -5.85
C SER A 532 16.00 21.83 -4.71
N ASP A 533 15.84 20.93 -3.74
CA ASP A 533 16.72 20.77 -2.54
C ASP A 533 16.91 22.07 -1.71
N VAL A 534 16.09 23.09 -1.90
CA VAL A 534 16.21 24.38 -1.20
C VAL A 534 15.03 24.58 -0.25
N PHE A 535 15.24 24.28 1.02
CA PHE A 535 14.25 24.34 2.11
C PHE A 535 13.97 25.77 2.65
N ASP A 536 13.99 26.78 1.82
CA ASP A 536 13.69 28.16 2.26
C ASP A 536 12.64 28.83 1.37
N THR A 537 11.35 28.74 1.79
CA THR A 537 10.18 29.31 1.11
C THR A 537 10.35 30.80 0.80
N HIS A 538 10.95 31.56 1.73
CA HIS A 538 11.20 32.99 1.53
C HIS A 538 12.39 33.27 0.60
N ALA A 539 13.39 32.40 0.58
CA ALA A 539 14.54 32.55 -0.34
C ALA A 539 14.13 32.23 -1.78
N TYR A 540 13.21 31.25 -2.00
CA TYR A 540 12.69 30.92 -3.33
C TYR A 540 11.77 32.02 -3.85
N LEU A 541 10.79 32.50 -3.09
CA LEU A 541 9.93 33.63 -3.48
C LEU A 541 10.78 34.87 -3.82
N ASN A 542 11.81 35.16 -3.03
CA ASN A 542 12.76 36.24 -3.35
C ASN A 542 13.60 35.94 -4.61
N SER A 543 14.00 34.69 -4.85
CA SER A 543 14.74 34.30 -6.05
C SER A 543 13.87 34.26 -7.31
N VAL A 544 12.58 33.94 -7.17
CA VAL A 544 11.59 34.06 -8.27
C VAL A 544 11.31 35.54 -8.59
N HIS A 545 11.23 36.41 -7.58
CA HIS A 545 11.15 37.86 -7.78
C HIS A 545 12.44 38.49 -8.31
N GLU A 546 13.65 37.95 -7.98
CA GLU A 546 14.92 38.42 -8.48
C GLU A 546 15.29 37.82 -9.85
N LEU A 547 14.89 36.56 -10.12
CA LEU A 547 14.98 35.91 -11.43
C LEU A 547 13.59 36.01 -12.12
N LYS A 548 13.19 37.20 -12.55
CA LYS A 548 12.16 37.34 -13.60
C LYS A 548 12.61 36.52 -14.79
N SER A 549 12.23 35.24 -14.83
CA SER A 549 12.61 34.39 -15.95
C SER A 549 11.82 34.83 -17.16
N GLU A 550 12.45 34.82 -18.36
CA GLU A 550 11.75 35.06 -19.63
C GLU A 550 10.46 34.26 -19.78
N THR A 551 10.35 33.15 -19.03
CA THR A 551 9.20 32.27 -18.98
C THR A 551 8.06 32.86 -18.15
N PHE A 552 8.36 33.48 -16.99
CA PHE A 552 7.36 34.15 -16.15
C PHE A 552 6.76 35.34 -16.89
N ASP A 553 7.62 36.24 -17.43
CA ASP A 553 7.19 37.44 -18.17
C ASP A 553 6.32 37.06 -19.37
N ARG A 554 6.66 35.98 -20.07
CA ARG A 554 5.85 35.47 -21.19
C ARG A 554 4.46 35.02 -20.77
N TYR A 555 4.32 34.26 -19.67
CA TYR A 555 3.02 33.81 -19.18
C TYR A 555 2.22 34.98 -18.59
N TYR A 556 2.88 35.89 -17.88
CA TYR A 556 2.24 37.11 -17.38
C TYR A 556 1.63 37.95 -18.51
N ASP A 557 2.40 38.23 -19.57
CA ASP A 557 1.93 38.94 -20.76
C ASP A 557 0.78 38.22 -21.48
N GLU A 558 0.81 36.90 -21.52
CA GLU A 558 -0.26 36.05 -22.09
C GLU A 558 -1.55 36.22 -21.29
N TYR A 559 -1.49 36.07 -19.97
CA TYR A 559 -2.64 36.17 -19.08
C TYR A 559 -3.18 37.60 -18.96
N GLN A 560 -2.30 38.60 -18.96
CA GLN A 560 -2.72 40.01 -18.97
C GLN A 560 -3.56 40.37 -20.19
N LYS A 561 -3.20 39.83 -21.37
CA LYS A 561 -3.99 40.04 -22.60
C LYS A 561 -5.29 39.25 -22.57
N LYS A 562 -5.28 38.06 -21.99
CA LYS A 562 -6.42 37.15 -21.95
C LYS A 562 -7.52 37.64 -21.03
N PHE A 563 -7.16 38.19 -19.87
CA PHE A 563 -8.08 38.66 -18.83
C PHE A 563 -8.17 40.20 -18.74
N ALA A 564 -7.87 40.91 -19.81
CA ALA A 564 -8.02 42.35 -19.86
C ALA A 564 -9.51 42.73 -19.78
N ILE A 565 -9.86 43.75 -18.93
CA ILE A 565 -11.21 44.29 -18.72
C ILE A 565 -11.32 45.68 -19.35
#